data_7e223ddffca6a6d9c389a2175ea58410
#
_entry.id   7e223ddffca6a6d9c389a2175ea58410
#
_cell.length_a   1.000
_cell.length_b   1.000
_cell.length_c   1.000
_cell.angle_alpha   90.00
_cell.angle_beta   90.00
_cell.angle_gamma   90.00
#
_symmetry.space_group_name_H-M   'P 1'
#
loop_
_entity.id
_entity.type
_entity.pdbx_description
1 polymer ?
#
loop_
_entity_poly.entity_id
_entity_poly.type
_entity_poly.pdbx_seq_one_letter_code
_entity_poly.pdbx_strand_id
1 'polypeptide(L)'
;MTDATAWSDDETETQLRRLFETAKTLDGGIEFMNVEFGETAPTYQFMNGWHNVTGLDEEMAASMTELVETYDLDIIHEQETTSGSSIAAAQGELASVDETYTVFTEICETVYGCEPADAIDGYINPGEETAISWRDV
;
A
#
# COMPACT_ATOMS: atom_id res chain seq x y z
N MET A 1 -16.85 -16.71 19.34
CA MET A 1 -15.44 -16.51 19.69
C MET A 1 -14.90 -15.31 18.94
N THR A 2 -14.28 -14.41 19.66
CA THR A 2 -13.70 -13.25 19.05
C THR A 2 -12.39 -13.65 18.37
N ASP A 3 -12.25 -13.31 17.09
CA ASP A 3 -11.02 -13.51 16.40
C ASP A 3 -9.95 -12.60 17.03
N ALA A 4 -8.85 -13.20 17.51
CA ALA A 4 -7.77 -12.46 18.14
C ALA A 4 -7.11 -11.47 17.18
N THR A 5 -7.41 -11.56 15.87
CA THR A 5 -6.88 -10.68 14.85
C THR A 5 -7.85 -9.56 14.46
N ALA A 6 -9.05 -9.56 15.07
CA ALA A 6 -10.04 -8.53 14.77
C ALA A 6 -9.73 -7.26 15.54
N TRP A 7 -9.09 -6.33 14.88
CA TRP A 7 -8.81 -5.00 15.42
C TRP A 7 -9.96 -4.05 15.12
N SER A 8 -10.10 -3.01 15.94
CA SER A 8 -10.96 -1.88 15.58
C SER A 8 -10.36 -1.17 14.37
N ASP A 9 -11.14 -0.32 13.73
CA ASP A 9 -10.66 0.46 12.57
C ASP A 9 -9.43 1.28 12.95
N ASP A 10 -9.45 1.93 14.11
CA ASP A 10 -8.33 2.72 14.60
C ASP A 10 -7.08 1.88 14.85
N GLU A 11 -7.26 0.69 15.40
CA GLU A 11 -6.14 -0.23 15.64
C GLU A 11 -5.53 -0.73 14.34
N THR A 12 -6.36 -1.04 13.34
CA THR A 12 -5.90 -1.47 12.03
C THR A 12 -5.07 -0.36 11.38
N GLU A 13 -5.58 0.86 11.39
CA GLU A 13 -4.86 2.00 10.80
C GLU A 13 -3.55 2.28 11.55
N THR A 14 -3.54 2.15 12.87
CA THR A 14 -2.33 2.32 13.68
C THR A 14 -1.27 1.30 13.26
N GLN A 15 -1.67 0.04 13.09
CA GLN A 15 -0.73 -1.01 12.70
C GLN A 15 -0.22 -0.85 11.27
N LEU A 16 -1.07 -0.40 10.35
CA LEU A 16 -0.64 -0.09 8.99
C LEU A 16 0.38 1.03 8.99
N ARG A 17 0.14 2.07 9.78
CA ARG A 17 1.06 3.20 9.89
C ARG A 17 2.41 2.75 10.45
N ARG A 18 2.40 1.89 11.46
CA ARG A 18 3.63 1.30 12.03
C ARG A 18 4.36 0.45 11.01
N LEU A 19 3.61 -0.24 10.15
CA LEU A 19 4.21 -1.05 9.10
C LEU A 19 4.98 -0.16 8.12
N PHE A 20 4.41 0.97 7.71
CA PHE A 20 5.10 1.94 6.86
C PHE A 20 6.34 2.52 7.55
N GLU A 21 6.23 2.84 8.84
CA GLU A 21 7.36 3.34 9.63
C GLU A 21 8.50 2.33 9.63
N THR A 22 8.19 1.07 9.89
CA THR A 22 9.17 -0.01 9.91
C THR A 22 9.81 -0.18 8.53
N ALA A 23 9.01 -0.17 7.48
CA ALA A 23 9.51 -0.31 6.11
C ALA A 23 10.51 0.79 5.75
N LYS A 24 10.26 2.01 6.21
CA LYS A 24 11.13 3.16 5.90
C LYS A 24 12.39 3.22 6.75
N THR A 25 12.43 2.52 7.88
CA THR A 25 13.58 2.55 8.79
C THR A 25 14.51 1.36 8.65
N LEU A 26 14.14 0.35 7.87
CA LEU A 26 14.98 -0.82 7.67
C LEU A 26 16.23 -0.48 6.86
N ASP A 27 17.38 -0.83 7.40
CA ASP A 27 18.67 -0.64 6.72
C ASP A 27 18.72 -1.46 5.43
N GLY A 28 19.18 -0.82 4.36
CA GLY A 28 19.26 -1.48 3.05
C GLY A 28 17.94 -1.55 2.31
N GLY A 29 16.89 -1.02 2.90
CA GLY A 29 15.56 -1.02 2.30
C GLY A 29 14.83 -2.33 2.45
N ILE A 30 13.75 -2.49 1.68
CA ILE A 30 12.92 -3.69 1.69
C ILE A 30 12.76 -4.19 0.26
N GLU A 31 12.42 -5.47 0.11
CA GLU A 31 12.07 -5.99 -1.21
C GLU A 31 10.68 -5.48 -1.59
N PHE A 32 9.72 -5.67 -0.69
CA PHE A 32 8.39 -5.08 -0.85
C PHE A 32 7.62 -5.15 0.48
N MET A 33 6.54 -4.37 0.54
CA MET A 33 5.55 -4.42 1.61
C MET A 33 4.18 -4.60 0.94
N ASN A 34 3.40 -5.57 1.39
CA ASN A 34 2.07 -5.82 0.87
C ASN A 34 1.01 -5.50 1.91
N VAL A 35 -0.10 -4.92 1.44
CA VAL A 35 -1.32 -4.77 2.23
C VAL A 35 -2.43 -5.47 1.46
N GLU A 36 -3.09 -6.43 2.09
CA GLU A 36 -4.11 -7.24 1.47
C GLU A 36 -5.49 -6.88 2.01
N PHE A 37 -6.46 -6.81 1.10
CA PHE A 37 -7.84 -6.43 1.42
C PHE A 37 -8.81 -7.59 1.17
N GLY A 38 -8.29 -8.78 0.83
CA GLY A 38 -9.10 -9.93 0.52
C GLY A 38 -9.96 -9.68 -0.73
N GLU A 39 -11.26 -9.91 -0.62
CA GLU A 39 -12.18 -9.70 -1.74
C GLU A 39 -12.61 -8.25 -1.92
N THR A 40 -12.29 -7.39 -0.95
CA THR A 40 -12.71 -5.99 -0.99
C THR A 40 -11.97 -5.18 -2.05
N ALA A 41 -10.68 -5.44 -2.22
CA ALA A 41 -9.85 -4.71 -3.18
C ALA A 41 -8.59 -5.52 -3.52
N PRO A 42 -7.93 -5.19 -4.65
CA PRO A 42 -6.66 -5.82 -5.00
C PRO A 42 -5.56 -5.50 -3.99
N THR A 43 -4.51 -6.32 -3.98
CA THR A 43 -3.36 -6.12 -3.10
C THR A 43 -2.63 -4.83 -3.46
N TYR A 44 -2.31 -4.05 -2.45
CA TYR A 44 -1.47 -2.86 -2.57
C TYR A 44 -0.03 -3.25 -2.20
N GLN A 45 0.93 -2.75 -2.98
CA GLN A 45 2.34 -3.03 -2.73
C GLN A 45 3.14 -1.73 -2.63
N PHE A 46 4.03 -1.67 -1.66
CA PHE A 46 4.91 -0.53 -1.44
C PHE A 46 6.37 -0.98 -1.47
N MET A 47 7.21 -0.24 -2.17
CA MET A 47 8.63 -0.57 -2.32
C MET A 47 9.46 0.72 -2.29
N ASN A 48 10.12 0.99 -1.16
CA ASN A 48 11.13 2.07 -1.08
C ASN A 48 10.72 3.40 -1.73
N GLY A 49 9.53 3.89 -1.41
CA GLY A 49 9.00 5.13 -1.96
C GLY A 49 8.14 4.97 -3.20
N TRP A 50 7.91 3.73 -3.65
CA TRP A 50 7.06 3.44 -4.79
C TRP A 50 5.75 2.82 -4.34
N HIS A 51 4.64 3.36 -4.83
CA HIS A 51 3.32 2.78 -4.63
C HIS A 51 2.97 1.96 -5.87
N ASN A 52 2.80 0.66 -5.70
CA ASN A 52 2.45 -0.25 -6.80
C ASN A 52 1.01 -0.71 -6.62
N VAL A 53 0.14 -0.30 -7.52
CA VAL A 53 -1.30 -0.54 -7.45
C VAL A 53 -1.67 -1.48 -8.60
N THR A 54 -2.24 -2.63 -8.25
CA THR A 54 -2.54 -3.71 -9.20
C THR A 54 -4.04 -3.92 -9.35
N GLY A 55 -4.43 -4.72 -10.33
CA GLY A 55 -5.83 -5.13 -10.52
C GLY A 55 -6.75 -3.98 -10.90
N LEU A 56 -6.23 -2.97 -11.57
CA LEU A 56 -7.00 -1.77 -11.92
C LEU A 56 -7.87 -1.99 -13.15
N ASP A 57 -9.16 -1.70 -13.03
CA ASP A 57 -10.02 -1.58 -14.20
C ASP A 57 -9.84 -0.18 -14.78
N GLU A 58 -10.60 0.14 -15.83
CA GLU A 58 -10.47 1.41 -16.54
C GLU A 58 -10.72 2.62 -15.65
N GLU A 59 -11.76 2.56 -14.81
CA GLU A 59 -12.08 3.65 -13.88
C GLU A 59 -11.01 3.80 -12.80
N MET A 60 -10.55 2.70 -12.25
CA MET A 60 -9.52 2.70 -11.22
C MET A 60 -8.20 3.25 -11.77
N ALA A 61 -7.84 2.86 -12.98
CA ALA A 61 -6.63 3.37 -13.64
C ALA A 61 -6.71 4.87 -13.85
N ALA A 62 -7.86 5.39 -14.26
CA ALA A 62 -8.07 6.82 -14.43
C ALA A 62 -7.95 7.57 -13.09
N SER A 63 -8.52 7.00 -12.03
CA SER A 63 -8.42 7.57 -10.68
C SER A 63 -6.98 7.60 -10.18
N MET A 64 -6.22 6.53 -10.45
CA MET A 64 -4.80 6.48 -10.06
C MET A 64 -3.97 7.52 -10.82
N THR A 65 -4.24 7.71 -12.11
CA THR A 65 -3.56 8.73 -12.91
C THR A 65 -3.83 10.14 -12.36
N GLU A 66 -5.08 10.40 -11.98
CA GLU A 66 -5.45 11.68 -11.39
C GLU A 66 -4.77 11.90 -10.04
N LEU A 67 -4.69 10.86 -9.22
CA LEU A 67 -4.01 10.89 -7.93
C LEU A 67 -2.51 11.18 -8.11
N VAL A 68 -1.89 10.55 -9.09
CA VAL A 68 -0.47 10.77 -9.44
C VAL A 68 -0.23 12.25 -9.75
N GLU A 69 -1.11 12.87 -10.49
CA GLU A 69 -1.01 14.30 -10.81
C GLU A 69 -1.22 15.17 -9.56
N THR A 70 -2.20 14.83 -8.75
CA THR A 70 -2.53 15.59 -7.54
C THR A 70 -1.38 15.65 -6.55
N TYR A 71 -0.68 14.54 -6.38
CA TYR A 71 0.42 14.42 -5.40
C TYR A 71 1.81 14.55 -6.04
N ASP A 72 1.86 14.90 -7.31
CA ASP A 72 3.12 15.10 -8.05
C ASP A 72 4.03 13.88 -7.98
N LEU A 73 3.45 12.71 -8.22
CA LEU A 73 4.20 11.45 -8.27
C LEU A 73 4.71 11.21 -9.69
N ASP A 74 5.75 10.38 -9.80
CA ASP A 74 6.29 9.98 -11.10
C ASP A 74 5.86 8.55 -11.40
N ILE A 75 5.16 8.35 -12.52
CA ILE A 75 4.81 7.00 -12.98
C ILE A 75 6.10 6.37 -13.53
N ILE A 76 6.50 5.27 -12.91
CA ILE A 76 7.73 4.56 -13.29
C ILE A 76 7.45 3.27 -14.05
N HIS A 77 6.25 2.74 -13.92
CA HIS A 77 5.87 1.51 -14.63
C HIS A 77 4.37 1.44 -14.78
N GLU A 78 3.92 1.09 -15.97
CA GLU A 78 2.53 0.79 -16.25
C GLU A 78 2.49 -0.50 -17.05
N GLN A 79 1.56 -1.40 -16.69
CA GLN A 79 1.41 -2.67 -17.39
C GLN A 79 -0.07 -3.01 -17.51
N GLU A 80 -0.49 -3.46 -18.68
CA GLU A 80 -1.82 -3.96 -18.89
C GLU A 80 -1.77 -5.48 -19.00
N THR A 81 -2.66 -6.15 -18.32
CA THR A 81 -2.80 -7.61 -18.36
C THR A 81 -4.25 -7.97 -18.58
N THR A 82 -4.53 -9.26 -18.82
CA THR A 82 -5.90 -9.74 -18.99
C THR A 82 -6.73 -9.61 -17.70
N SER A 83 -6.08 -9.48 -16.56
CA SER A 83 -6.75 -9.35 -15.25
C SER A 83 -6.82 -7.91 -14.76
N GLY A 84 -6.36 -6.94 -15.55
CA GLY A 84 -6.37 -5.54 -15.18
C GLY A 84 -5.03 -4.87 -15.39
N SER A 85 -4.94 -3.61 -15.04
CA SER A 85 -3.73 -2.81 -15.18
C SER A 85 -2.99 -2.68 -13.87
N SER A 86 -1.69 -2.42 -13.92
CA SER A 86 -0.86 -2.08 -12.77
C SER A 86 -0.16 -0.75 -13.04
N ILE A 87 -0.10 0.10 -12.02
CA ILE A 87 0.61 1.37 -12.09
C ILE A 87 1.51 1.47 -10.87
N ALA A 88 2.81 1.69 -11.10
CA ALA A 88 3.76 1.96 -10.04
C ALA A 88 4.19 3.43 -10.13
N ALA A 89 4.02 4.17 -9.05
CA ALA A 89 4.32 5.60 -9.00
C ALA A 89 5.25 5.91 -7.83
N ALA A 90 6.32 6.67 -8.11
CA ALA A 90 7.32 7.04 -7.13
C ALA A 90 6.92 8.34 -6.43
N GLN A 91 7.02 8.35 -5.11
CA GLN A 91 6.70 9.51 -4.28
C GLN A 91 7.92 10.32 -3.89
N GLY A 92 9.10 9.79 -4.07
CA GLY A 92 10.34 10.45 -3.64
C GLY A 92 10.87 9.89 -2.34
N GLU A 93 12.17 9.88 -2.21
CA GLU A 93 12.87 9.26 -1.08
C GLU A 93 12.72 10.06 0.21
N LEU A 94 12.47 11.35 0.12
CA LEU A 94 12.37 12.24 1.28
C LEU A 94 10.95 12.35 1.84
N ALA A 95 10.00 11.64 1.25
CA ALA A 95 8.62 11.65 1.73
C ALA A 95 8.57 11.08 3.15
N SER A 96 7.87 11.79 4.04
CA SER A 96 7.68 11.33 5.42
C SER A 96 6.70 10.16 5.47
N VAL A 97 6.63 9.48 6.61
CA VAL A 97 5.63 8.44 6.84
C VAL A 97 4.22 9.03 6.70
N ASP A 98 4.01 10.24 7.21
CA ASP A 98 2.71 10.94 7.10
C ASP A 98 2.32 11.15 5.64
N GLU A 99 3.24 11.61 4.81
CA GLU A 99 3.00 11.83 3.39
C GLU A 99 2.72 10.51 2.66
N THR A 100 3.51 9.49 2.96
CA THR A 100 3.35 8.16 2.37
C THR A 100 2.00 7.55 2.75
N TYR A 101 1.63 7.64 4.03
CA TYR A 101 0.36 7.12 4.50
C TYR A 101 -0.83 7.88 3.92
N THR A 102 -0.69 9.19 3.72
CA THR A 102 -1.72 10.01 3.06
C THR A 102 -1.98 9.52 1.63
N VAL A 103 -0.92 9.26 0.86
CA VAL A 103 -1.06 8.73 -0.50
C VAL A 103 -1.70 7.34 -0.48
N PHE A 104 -1.28 6.49 0.43
CA PHE A 104 -1.88 5.16 0.60
C PHE A 104 -3.38 5.27 0.90
N THR A 105 -3.76 6.16 1.82
CA THR A 105 -5.18 6.39 2.17
C THR A 105 -5.97 6.82 0.94
N GLU A 106 -5.43 7.75 0.17
CA GLU A 106 -6.09 8.22 -1.06
C GLU A 106 -6.23 7.10 -2.10
N ILE A 107 -5.22 6.24 -2.22
CA ILE A 107 -5.31 5.07 -3.10
C ILE A 107 -6.48 4.18 -2.66
N CYS A 108 -6.60 3.92 -1.37
CA CYS A 108 -7.71 3.12 -0.85
C CYS A 108 -9.06 3.75 -1.18
N GLU A 109 -9.23 5.03 -0.86
CA GLU A 109 -10.53 5.70 -0.95
C GLU A 109 -10.94 6.07 -2.37
N THR A 110 -10.00 6.52 -3.19
CA THR A 110 -10.34 7.03 -4.53
C THR A 110 -10.08 6.02 -5.65
N VAL A 111 -9.14 5.12 -5.49
CA VAL A 111 -8.82 4.12 -6.52
C VAL A 111 -9.53 2.80 -6.24
N TYR A 112 -9.36 2.26 -5.05
CA TYR A 112 -9.95 0.97 -4.67
C TYR A 112 -11.38 1.07 -4.15
N GLY A 113 -11.81 2.25 -3.70
CA GLY A 113 -13.15 2.42 -3.14
C GLY A 113 -13.32 1.73 -1.79
N CYS A 114 -12.26 1.66 -1.00
CA CYS A 114 -12.27 1.07 0.33
C CYS A 114 -11.58 2.00 1.31
N GLU A 115 -11.47 1.58 2.57
CA GLU A 115 -10.76 2.33 3.60
C GLU A 115 -9.51 1.56 4.01
N PRO A 116 -8.46 2.23 4.53
CA PRO A 116 -7.29 1.52 5.07
C PRO A 116 -7.68 0.48 6.11
N ALA A 117 -8.70 0.76 6.93
CA ALA A 117 -9.19 -0.16 7.95
C ALA A 117 -9.82 -1.43 7.39
N ASP A 118 -10.10 -1.50 6.09
CA ASP A 118 -10.60 -2.72 5.45
C ASP A 118 -9.50 -3.75 5.19
N ALA A 119 -8.24 -3.39 5.45
CA ALA A 119 -7.12 -4.31 5.30
C ALA A 119 -7.27 -5.52 6.22
N ILE A 120 -6.98 -6.69 5.70
CA ILE A 120 -7.05 -7.96 6.45
C ILE A 120 -5.68 -8.53 6.77
N ASP A 121 -4.64 -8.07 6.10
CA ASP A 121 -3.27 -8.50 6.35
C ASP A 121 -2.28 -7.45 5.83
N GLY A 122 -1.12 -7.43 6.43
CA GLY A 122 -0.03 -6.58 6.00
C GLY A 122 1.30 -7.18 6.44
N TYR A 123 2.31 -7.09 5.58
CA TYR A 123 3.62 -7.61 5.92
C TYR A 123 4.70 -6.97 5.05
N ILE A 124 5.94 -7.01 5.58
CA ILE A 124 7.12 -6.54 4.87
C ILE A 124 7.97 -7.75 4.51
N ASN A 125 8.39 -7.85 3.26
CA ASN A 125 9.42 -8.80 2.86
C ASN A 125 10.76 -8.04 2.81
N PRO A 126 11.67 -8.30 3.78
CA PRO A 126 12.95 -7.58 3.81
C PRO A 126 14.01 -8.18 2.88
N GLY A 127 13.65 -9.21 2.10
CA GLY A 127 14.56 -9.89 1.20
C GLY A 127 14.93 -11.28 1.71
N GLU A 128 16.13 -11.44 2.26
CA GLU A 128 16.61 -12.75 2.69
C GLU A 128 16.08 -13.20 4.06
N GLU A 129 15.52 -12.26 4.83
CA GLU A 129 15.02 -12.57 6.17
C GLU A 129 13.54 -12.95 6.14
N THR A 130 13.05 -13.45 7.28
CA THR A 130 11.64 -13.79 7.44
C THR A 130 10.77 -12.55 7.33
N ALA A 131 9.63 -12.68 6.66
CA ALA A 131 8.67 -11.59 6.53
C ALA A 131 8.24 -11.04 7.89
N ILE A 132 8.07 -9.73 7.97
CA ILE A 132 7.65 -9.04 9.19
C ILE A 132 6.16 -8.75 9.09
N SER A 133 5.38 -9.38 9.97
CA SER A 133 3.93 -9.17 10.01
C SER A 133 3.60 -7.81 10.63
N TRP A 134 2.48 -7.23 10.20
CA TRP A 134 1.96 -6.00 10.79
C TRP A 134 1.60 -6.15 12.28
N ARG A 135 1.51 -7.38 12.76
CA ARG A 135 1.26 -7.64 14.19
C ARG A 135 2.51 -7.51 15.04
N ASP A 136 3.67 -7.55 14.39
CA ASP A 136 4.98 -7.54 15.04
C ASP A 136 5.69 -6.18 14.97
N VAL A 137 5.01 -5.18 14.47
CA VAL A 137 5.58 -3.82 14.34
C VAL A 137 5.15 -2.87 15.44
#